data_f6ceb2d6f1bf3abf42abc1ec3e38f89c
#
_entry.id   f6ceb2d6f1bf3abf42abc1ec3e38f89c
#
_cell.length_a   1.000
_cell.length_b   1.000
_cell.length_c   1.000
_cell.angle_alpha   90.00
_cell.angle_beta   90.00
_cell.angle_gamma   90.00
#
_symmetry.space_group_name_H-M   'P 1'
#
loop_
_entity.id
_entity.type
_entity.pdbx_description
1 polymer ?
#
loop_
_entity_poly.entity_id
_entity_poly.type
_entity_poly.pdbx_seq_one_letter_code
_entity_poly.pdbx_strand_id
1 'polypeptide(L)'
;MKNIRFNTIFTLLALIFILSGCEDKYTEQYLSLEPVYMSYKDFREAVKSESTHPLEKPGKIYYKDNYLFINEIMKGIHVYNNTNPASPQYVGFIVIPGNVDMVIKGNIMYADSYIDLVGIDISNPANAKEVARLKSVFPYSVPPYESNFRLGQIDDTQGVVVDWTIKKVRKEIEQINYPIYPVYFGSKFTQFSLSADAGTNGAQQSTPAGIGGSMARFGLIGNHLLAVDNSTYYNIDLTNATSPSLETKTGISWGIETMFLSGNTMFLGSQNGMQVYNVEDVTKPTYISNFWHATGCDPVVVQNNRAY
;
A
#
# COMPACT_ATOMS: atom_id res chain seq x y z
N MET A 1 -33.42 63.91 -42.11
CA MET A 1 -33.09 62.45 -42.27
C MET A 1 -31.69 62.04 -41.83
N LYS A 2 -30.72 62.93 -41.61
CA LYS A 2 -29.34 62.57 -41.18
C LYS A 2 -29.19 62.23 -39.70
N ASN A 3 -30.01 62.85 -38.82
CA ASN A 3 -29.89 62.63 -37.36
C ASN A 3 -30.49 61.30 -36.85
N ILE A 4 -31.41 60.73 -37.60
CA ILE A 4 -32.04 59.44 -37.23
C ILE A 4 -31.06 58.28 -37.41
N ARG A 5 -30.18 58.31 -38.42
CA ARG A 5 -29.18 57.30 -38.67
C ARG A 5 -28.05 57.30 -37.65
N PHE A 6 -27.70 58.48 -37.12
CA PHE A 6 -26.66 58.58 -36.10
C PHE A 6 -27.12 58.02 -34.74
N ASN A 7 -28.34 58.33 -34.33
CA ASN A 7 -28.93 57.83 -33.10
C ASN A 7 -29.13 56.28 -33.14
N THR A 8 -29.53 55.70 -34.29
CA THR A 8 -29.70 54.26 -34.43
C THR A 8 -28.35 53.50 -34.39
N ILE A 9 -27.28 54.06 -34.93
CA ILE A 9 -25.93 53.47 -34.87
C ILE A 9 -25.40 53.55 -33.43
N PHE A 10 -25.63 54.65 -32.73
CA PHE A 10 -25.21 54.82 -31.35
C PHE A 10 -25.95 53.88 -30.37
N THR A 11 -27.27 53.70 -30.58
CA THR A 11 -28.07 52.71 -29.81
C THR A 11 -27.67 51.29 -30.11
N LEU A 12 -27.31 50.94 -31.34
CA LEU A 12 -26.81 49.62 -31.71
C LEU A 12 -25.43 49.34 -31.10
N LEU A 13 -24.54 50.34 -31.09
CA LEU A 13 -23.22 50.23 -30.46
C LEU A 13 -23.34 50.12 -28.92
N ALA A 14 -24.26 50.86 -28.30
CA ALA A 14 -24.52 50.71 -26.86
C ALA A 14 -25.12 49.36 -26.48
N LEU A 15 -25.94 48.76 -27.35
CA LEU A 15 -26.51 47.45 -27.16
C LEU A 15 -25.43 46.31 -27.23
N ILE A 16 -24.40 46.49 -28.06
CA ILE A 16 -23.29 45.58 -28.17
C ILE A 16 -22.42 45.59 -26.92
N PHE A 17 -22.26 46.73 -26.25
CA PHE A 17 -21.54 46.84 -24.97
C PHE A 17 -22.27 46.24 -23.79
N ILE A 18 -23.60 46.08 -23.83
CA ILE A 18 -24.39 45.44 -22.78
C ILE A 18 -24.33 43.90 -22.90
N LEU A 19 -23.96 43.37 -24.08
CA LEU A 19 -23.87 41.93 -24.33
C LEU A 19 -22.48 41.33 -24.00
N SER A 20 -21.51 42.13 -23.59
CA SER A 20 -20.28 41.62 -22.97
C SER A 20 -20.62 41.11 -21.56
N GLY A 21 -21.23 39.94 -21.49
CA GLY A 21 -21.54 39.26 -20.23
C GLY A 21 -20.25 39.04 -19.42
N CYS A 22 -20.30 39.39 -18.15
CA CYS A 22 -19.29 38.94 -17.21
C CYS A 22 -19.29 37.42 -17.26
N GLU A 23 -18.21 36.81 -17.70
CA GLU A 23 -17.93 35.41 -17.39
C GLU A 23 -17.68 35.33 -15.89
N ASP A 24 -18.61 34.73 -15.17
CA ASP A 24 -18.45 34.46 -13.74
C ASP A 24 -17.33 33.44 -13.58
N LYS A 25 -16.14 33.92 -13.25
CA LYS A 25 -15.00 33.06 -12.90
C LYS A 25 -15.09 32.72 -11.44
N TYR A 26 -15.39 31.44 -11.16
CA TYR A 26 -15.37 30.96 -9.80
C TYR A 26 -13.94 30.51 -9.43
N THR A 27 -13.48 30.91 -8.26
CA THR A 27 -12.21 30.41 -7.70
C THR A 27 -12.51 29.39 -6.63
N GLU A 28 -12.14 28.15 -6.88
CA GLU A 28 -12.14 27.09 -5.88
C GLU A 28 -10.79 27.08 -5.15
N GLN A 29 -10.82 27.01 -3.82
CA GLN A 29 -9.63 26.81 -3.00
C GLN A 29 -9.81 25.52 -2.21
N TYR A 30 -8.83 24.62 -2.30
CA TYR A 30 -8.82 23.37 -1.55
C TYR A 30 -7.40 22.97 -1.15
N LEU A 31 -7.30 22.06 -0.18
CA LEU A 31 -6.04 21.44 0.18
C LEU A 31 -5.87 20.15 -0.63
N SER A 32 -4.69 19.99 -1.23
CA SER A 32 -4.29 18.81 -2.00
C SER A 32 -3.08 18.15 -1.34
N LEU A 33 -3.04 16.83 -1.38
CA LEU A 33 -1.86 16.04 -1.05
C LEU A 33 -1.04 15.85 -2.31
N GLU A 34 0.09 16.54 -2.38
CA GLU A 34 1.02 16.38 -3.49
C GLU A 34 2.02 15.26 -3.18
N PRO A 35 2.28 14.35 -4.13
CA PRO A 35 3.19 13.22 -3.90
C PRO A 35 4.64 13.69 -3.77
N VAL A 36 5.34 13.12 -2.79
CA VAL A 36 6.80 13.23 -2.65
C VAL A 36 7.42 11.97 -3.22
N TYR A 37 8.25 12.10 -4.24
CA TYR A 37 8.84 10.96 -4.94
C TYR A 37 10.24 10.64 -4.46
N MET A 38 10.56 9.35 -4.44
CA MET A 38 11.91 8.81 -4.44
C MET A 38 12.17 8.20 -5.81
N SER A 39 13.25 8.58 -6.48
CA SER A 39 13.57 8.04 -7.80
C SER A 39 13.74 6.51 -7.74
N TYR A 40 13.48 5.80 -8.86
CA TYR A 40 13.70 4.35 -8.91
C TYR A 40 15.14 3.93 -8.63
N LYS A 41 16.10 4.79 -8.95
CA LYS A 41 17.50 4.53 -8.64
C LYS A 41 17.74 4.60 -7.14
N ASP A 42 17.39 5.73 -6.50
CA ASP A 42 17.60 5.92 -5.07
C ASP A 42 16.82 4.89 -4.24
N PHE A 43 15.60 4.59 -4.64
CA PHE A 43 14.76 3.56 -4.04
C PHE A 43 15.43 2.18 -4.06
N ARG A 44 16.04 1.79 -5.18
CA ARG A 44 16.68 0.47 -5.33
C ARG A 44 18.06 0.39 -4.68
N GLU A 45 18.65 1.51 -4.30
CA GLU A 45 19.92 1.61 -3.58
C GLU A 45 19.71 1.90 -2.07
N ALA A 46 18.44 2.01 -1.61
CA ALA A 46 18.14 2.50 -0.26
C ALA A 46 18.26 1.46 0.84
N VAL A 47 18.29 0.14 0.51
CA VAL A 47 18.38 -0.91 1.53
C VAL A 47 19.73 -0.87 2.22
N LYS A 48 19.72 -0.64 3.53
CA LYS A 48 20.95 -0.55 4.36
C LYS A 48 20.63 -0.85 5.82
N SER A 49 21.67 -1.16 6.60
CA SER A 49 21.56 -1.26 8.06
C SER A 49 21.85 0.10 8.73
N GLU A 50 21.08 0.41 9.76
CA GLU A 50 21.27 1.59 10.63
C GLU A 50 21.34 1.14 12.09
N SER A 51 22.11 1.87 12.91
CA SER A 51 22.29 1.53 14.32
C SER A 51 21.10 1.88 15.20
N THR A 52 20.29 2.85 14.80
CA THR A 52 19.14 3.32 15.56
C THR A 52 18.01 3.76 14.64
N HIS A 53 16.78 3.47 15.05
CA HIS A 53 15.56 3.99 14.43
C HIS A 53 14.45 4.00 15.48
N PRO A 54 13.57 5.00 15.55
CA PRO A 54 12.45 5.00 16.47
C PRO A 54 11.42 3.94 16.05
N LEU A 55 10.82 3.24 17.03
CA LEU A 55 9.69 2.33 16.80
C LEU A 55 8.40 3.13 16.98
N GLU A 56 7.72 3.45 15.90
CA GLU A 56 6.54 4.33 15.89
C GLU A 56 5.27 3.60 15.43
N LYS A 57 5.40 2.81 14.36
CA LYS A 57 4.28 2.10 13.72
C LYS A 57 4.63 0.64 13.51
N PRO A 58 4.68 -0.17 14.60
CA PRO A 58 5.02 -1.58 14.48
C PRO A 58 3.95 -2.35 13.71
N GLY A 59 4.42 -3.20 12.79
CA GLY A 59 3.60 -4.13 12.03
C GLY A 59 3.86 -5.58 12.46
N LYS A 60 4.12 -6.44 11.48
CA LYS A 60 4.38 -7.87 11.68
C LYS A 60 5.61 -8.10 12.56
N ILE A 61 5.50 -9.08 13.44
CA ILE A 61 6.62 -9.59 14.25
C ILE A 61 6.97 -10.98 13.74
N TYR A 62 8.27 -11.19 13.47
CA TYR A 62 8.81 -12.50 13.07
C TYR A 62 9.88 -12.92 14.05
N TYR A 63 9.80 -14.17 14.55
CA TYR A 63 10.81 -14.75 15.45
C TYR A 63 11.63 -15.80 14.72
N LYS A 64 12.95 -15.70 14.79
CA LYS A 64 13.87 -16.68 14.23
C LYS A 64 15.22 -16.64 14.95
N ASP A 65 15.74 -17.82 15.31
CA ASP A 65 17.10 -18.03 15.83
C ASP A 65 17.47 -17.04 16.97
N ASN A 66 16.57 -16.87 17.94
CA ASN A 66 16.70 -15.93 19.06
C ASN A 66 16.69 -14.45 18.67
N TYR A 67 16.27 -14.11 17.45
CA TYR A 67 16.03 -12.72 17.04
C TYR A 67 14.54 -12.46 16.85
N LEU A 68 14.13 -11.26 17.24
CA LEU A 68 12.84 -10.69 16.86
C LEU A 68 13.07 -9.67 15.74
N PHE A 69 12.34 -9.84 14.67
CA PHE A 69 12.26 -8.91 13.55
C PHE A 69 10.90 -8.24 13.62
N ILE A 70 10.87 -6.93 13.85
CA ILE A 70 9.64 -6.15 14.00
C ILE A 70 9.56 -5.16 12.84
N ASN A 71 8.56 -5.32 12.00
CA ASN A 71 8.31 -4.38 10.91
C ASN A 71 7.97 -2.99 11.45
N GLU A 72 8.60 -1.97 10.92
CA GLU A 72 8.20 -0.56 11.02
C GLU A 72 7.56 -0.21 9.68
N ILE A 73 6.22 -0.05 9.69
CA ILE A 73 5.40 0.04 8.48
C ILE A 73 5.94 1.12 7.53
N MET A 74 6.17 0.74 6.27
CA MET A 74 6.71 1.55 5.17
C MET A 74 8.16 2.02 5.34
N LYS A 75 8.86 1.62 6.41
CA LYS A 75 10.21 2.09 6.73
C LYS A 75 11.25 0.97 6.71
N GLY A 76 10.91 -0.23 7.26
CA GLY A 76 11.83 -1.34 7.34
C GLY A 76 11.63 -2.22 8.57
N ILE A 77 12.71 -2.74 9.14
CA ILE A 77 12.63 -3.80 10.14
C ILE A 77 13.59 -3.54 11.29
N HIS A 78 13.04 -3.46 12.50
CA HIS A 78 13.83 -3.46 13.74
C HIS A 78 14.28 -4.87 14.06
N VAL A 79 15.52 -5.01 14.52
CA VAL A 79 16.09 -6.28 14.95
C VAL A 79 16.43 -6.22 16.43
N TYR A 80 15.96 -7.21 17.19
CA TYR A 80 16.27 -7.42 18.59
C TYR A 80 16.85 -8.79 18.82
N ASN A 81 17.92 -8.89 19.58
CA ASN A 81 18.40 -10.15 20.14
C ASN A 81 17.48 -10.52 21.32
N ASN A 82 16.80 -11.62 21.22
CA ASN A 82 15.84 -12.15 22.18
C ASN A 82 16.33 -13.39 22.90
N THR A 83 17.64 -13.60 22.99
CA THR A 83 18.23 -14.72 23.76
C THR A 83 17.74 -14.71 25.21
N ASN A 84 17.52 -13.53 25.78
CA ASN A 84 16.83 -13.35 27.04
C ASN A 84 15.47 -12.68 26.80
N PRO A 85 14.35 -13.42 26.74
CA PRO A 85 13.03 -12.86 26.47
C PRO A 85 12.53 -11.85 27.52
N ALA A 86 13.08 -11.87 28.73
CA ALA A 86 12.73 -10.86 29.77
C ALA A 86 13.41 -9.50 29.52
N SER A 87 14.43 -9.45 28.67
CA SER A 87 15.18 -8.24 28.36
C SER A 87 15.76 -8.30 26.93
N PRO A 88 14.94 -8.20 25.88
CA PRO A 88 15.42 -8.17 24.50
C PRO A 88 16.37 -6.99 24.27
N GLN A 89 17.45 -7.21 23.56
CA GLN A 89 18.46 -6.21 23.27
C GLN A 89 18.33 -5.71 21.83
N TYR A 90 18.22 -4.42 21.66
CA TYR A 90 18.16 -3.80 20.33
C TYR A 90 19.49 -4.01 19.59
N VAL A 91 19.43 -4.48 18.35
CA VAL A 91 20.59 -4.76 17.48
C VAL A 91 20.75 -3.68 16.42
N GLY A 92 19.67 -3.24 15.81
CA GLY A 92 19.68 -2.24 14.73
C GLY A 92 18.41 -2.24 13.91
N PHE A 93 18.44 -1.45 12.85
CA PHE A 93 17.33 -1.29 11.91
C PHE A 93 17.78 -1.58 10.48
N ILE A 94 16.98 -2.32 9.73
CA ILE A 94 17.18 -2.57 8.31
C ILE A 94 16.22 -1.66 7.56
N VAL A 95 16.76 -0.63 6.90
CA VAL A 95 15.96 0.29 6.07
C VAL A 95 15.48 -0.45 4.83
N ILE A 96 14.17 -0.50 4.63
CA ILE A 96 13.52 -1.07 3.45
C ILE A 96 12.33 -0.17 3.10
N PRO A 97 12.49 0.80 2.22
CA PRO A 97 11.41 1.71 1.87
C PRO A 97 10.18 0.97 1.34
N GLY A 98 9.02 1.30 1.87
CA GLY A 98 7.75 0.70 1.47
C GLY A 98 7.47 -0.69 2.05
N ASN A 99 8.27 -1.18 3.01
CA ASN A 99 8.10 -2.50 3.59
C ASN A 99 6.85 -2.61 4.47
N VAL A 100 6.07 -3.65 4.23
CA VAL A 100 4.86 -3.99 4.99
C VAL A 100 4.94 -5.43 5.54
N ASP A 101 5.52 -6.35 4.78
CA ASP A 101 5.61 -7.75 5.17
C ASP A 101 7.00 -8.35 4.93
N MET A 102 7.26 -9.45 5.60
CA MET A 102 8.51 -10.20 5.49
C MET A 102 8.30 -11.67 5.76
N VAL A 103 9.20 -12.48 5.21
CA VAL A 103 9.33 -13.91 5.52
C VAL A 103 10.81 -14.30 5.47
N ILE A 104 11.22 -15.28 6.28
CA ILE A 104 12.62 -15.68 6.35
C ILE A 104 12.76 -17.13 5.96
N LYS A 105 13.64 -17.40 4.97
CA LYS A 105 14.05 -18.76 4.56
C LYS A 105 15.56 -18.91 4.72
N GLY A 106 15.98 -19.83 5.57
CA GLY A 106 17.41 -19.92 5.93
C GLY A 106 17.92 -18.62 6.54
N ASN A 107 18.95 -18.04 5.97
CA ASN A 107 19.52 -16.75 6.39
C ASN A 107 19.11 -15.58 5.48
N ILE A 108 18.16 -15.81 4.57
CA ILE A 108 17.67 -14.74 3.71
C ILE A 108 16.26 -14.34 4.15
N MET A 109 16.11 -13.06 4.45
CA MET A 109 14.83 -12.40 4.66
C MET A 109 14.33 -11.87 3.32
N TYR A 110 13.13 -12.28 2.92
CA TYR A 110 12.43 -11.71 1.78
C TYR A 110 11.39 -10.75 2.28
N ALA A 111 11.41 -9.54 1.75
CA ALA A 111 10.54 -8.44 2.16
C ALA A 111 10.03 -7.69 0.92
N ASP A 112 8.81 -7.17 0.99
CA ASP A 112 8.36 -6.21 0.00
C ASP A 112 9.11 -4.88 0.16
N SER A 113 9.25 -4.18 -0.95
CA SER A 113 9.80 -2.83 -1.00
C SER A 113 9.05 -2.11 -2.11
N TYR A 114 7.92 -1.45 -1.79
CA TYR A 114 6.96 -0.90 -2.74
C TYR A 114 6.57 -1.91 -3.82
N ILE A 115 7.12 -1.72 -5.04
CA ILE A 115 6.82 -2.56 -6.20
C ILE A 115 7.78 -3.75 -6.36
N ASP A 116 8.87 -3.80 -5.60
CA ASP A 116 9.92 -4.83 -5.70
C ASP A 116 9.82 -5.82 -4.53
N LEU A 117 10.35 -7.02 -4.72
CA LEU A 117 10.70 -7.96 -3.64
C LEU A 117 12.21 -7.90 -3.42
N VAL A 118 12.66 -7.76 -2.19
CA VAL A 118 14.09 -7.77 -1.83
C VAL A 118 14.45 -9.00 -1.01
N GLY A 119 15.59 -9.60 -1.29
CA GLY A 119 16.23 -10.63 -0.47
C GLY A 119 17.40 -10.05 0.28
N ILE A 120 17.42 -10.20 1.59
CA ILE A 120 18.38 -9.58 2.50
C ILE A 120 19.07 -10.67 3.29
N ASP A 121 20.40 -10.77 3.19
CA ASP A 121 21.18 -11.65 4.04
C ASP A 121 21.22 -11.12 5.47
N ILE A 122 20.67 -11.90 6.39
CA ILE A 122 20.59 -11.64 7.82
C ILE A 122 21.45 -12.61 8.64
N SER A 123 22.43 -13.29 8.05
CA SER A 123 23.39 -14.12 8.80
C SER A 123 24.13 -13.30 9.86
N ASN A 124 24.32 -12.02 9.64
CA ASN A 124 24.68 -11.02 10.65
C ASN A 124 23.63 -9.90 10.66
N PRO A 125 22.59 -9.98 11.53
CA PRO A 125 21.49 -9.03 11.52
C PRO A 125 21.91 -7.58 11.80
N ALA A 126 23.02 -7.34 12.50
CA ALA A 126 23.55 -6.00 12.72
C ALA A 126 24.16 -5.36 11.45
N ASN A 127 24.47 -6.17 10.44
CA ASN A 127 25.05 -5.73 9.17
C ASN A 127 24.38 -6.46 7.99
N ALA A 128 23.07 -6.45 8.00
CA ALA A 128 22.26 -7.05 6.95
C ALA A 128 22.49 -6.37 5.60
N LYS A 129 22.48 -7.14 4.51
CA LYS A 129 22.78 -6.66 3.15
C LYS A 129 21.78 -7.22 2.15
N GLU A 130 21.36 -6.38 1.22
CA GLU A 130 20.60 -6.84 0.07
C GLU A 130 21.48 -7.75 -0.81
N VAL A 131 20.97 -8.94 -1.12
CA VAL A 131 21.63 -9.95 -1.95
C VAL A 131 20.78 -10.37 -3.15
N ALA A 132 19.51 -9.97 -3.17
CA ALA A 132 18.59 -10.26 -4.26
C ALA A 132 17.55 -9.16 -4.40
N ARG A 133 17.09 -8.94 -5.64
CA ARG A 133 15.94 -8.08 -5.93
C ARG A 133 15.17 -8.57 -7.15
N LEU A 134 13.89 -8.82 -6.96
CA LEU A 134 12.94 -9.06 -8.04
C LEU A 134 12.15 -7.78 -8.28
N LYS A 135 12.43 -7.12 -9.42
CA LYS A 135 11.90 -5.78 -9.72
C LYS A 135 10.47 -5.83 -10.25
N SER A 136 9.66 -4.86 -9.85
CA SER A 136 8.32 -4.60 -10.40
C SER A 136 7.40 -5.83 -10.36
N VAL A 137 7.50 -6.63 -9.32
CA VAL A 137 6.67 -7.83 -9.11
C VAL A 137 5.29 -7.46 -8.55
N PHE A 138 5.24 -6.48 -7.64
CA PHE A 138 4.02 -6.01 -7.01
C PHE A 138 3.43 -4.79 -7.73
N PRO A 139 2.12 -4.52 -7.54
CA PRO A 139 1.51 -3.33 -8.09
C PRO A 139 2.09 -2.06 -7.45
N TYR A 140 1.97 -0.93 -8.17
CA TYR A 140 2.35 0.37 -7.64
C TYR A 140 1.49 0.69 -6.41
N SER A 141 2.13 1.02 -5.32
CA SER A 141 1.50 1.37 -4.05
C SER A 141 1.98 2.74 -3.58
N VAL A 142 1.16 3.38 -2.75
CA VAL A 142 1.47 4.69 -2.17
C VAL A 142 1.33 4.63 -0.65
N PRO A 143 2.03 5.51 0.10
CA PRO A 143 1.86 5.59 1.56
C PRO A 143 0.41 5.92 1.92
N PRO A 144 -0.06 5.51 3.12
CA PRO A 144 -1.36 5.90 3.65
C PRO A 144 -1.53 7.41 3.65
N TYR A 145 -2.72 7.88 3.34
CA TYR A 145 -3.07 9.30 3.32
C TYR A 145 -4.45 9.56 3.91
N GLU A 146 -4.68 10.79 4.33
CA GLU A 146 -5.97 11.23 4.85
C GLU A 146 -6.97 11.45 3.70
N SER A 147 -8.09 10.73 3.71
CA SER A 147 -9.10 10.75 2.65
C SER A 147 -9.91 12.06 2.56
N ASN A 148 -9.79 12.94 3.56
CA ASN A 148 -10.42 14.27 3.57
C ASN A 148 -9.71 15.30 2.68
N PHE A 149 -8.51 15.01 2.18
CA PHE A 149 -7.78 15.83 1.22
C PHE A 149 -7.95 15.31 -0.20
N ARG A 150 -7.92 16.21 -1.18
CA ARG A 150 -7.83 15.80 -2.60
C ARG A 150 -6.42 15.30 -2.89
N LEU A 151 -6.33 14.18 -3.60
CA LEU A 151 -5.05 13.66 -4.06
C LEU A 151 -4.59 14.43 -5.29
N GLY A 152 -3.32 14.86 -5.28
CA GLY A 152 -2.63 15.37 -6.45
C GLY A 152 -2.43 14.28 -7.50
N GLN A 153 -2.08 14.69 -8.70
CA GLN A 153 -1.81 13.73 -9.77
C GLN A 153 -0.52 12.95 -9.47
N ILE A 154 -0.62 11.62 -9.53
CA ILE A 154 0.53 10.73 -9.35
C ILE A 154 1.10 10.41 -10.73
N ASP A 155 2.42 10.61 -10.88
CA ASP A 155 3.20 10.26 -12.06
C ASP A 155 4.21 9.17 -11.69
N ASP A 156 3.87 7.93 -12.01
CA ASP A 156 4.66 6.75 -11.70
C ASP A 156 6.00 6.70 -12.47
N THR A 157 6.24 7.57 -13.44
CA THR A 157 7.53 7.65 -14.14
C THR A 157 8.61 8.34 -13.30
N GLN A 158 8.23 9.13 -12.27
CA GLN A 158 9.16 9.83 -11.39
C GLN A 158 9.79 8.93 -10.31
N GLY A 159 9.20 7.79 -10.04
CA GLY A 159 9.67 6.87 -9.00
C GLY A 159 8.53 6.34 -8.14
N VAL A 160 8.81 6.03 -6.87
CA VAL A 160 7.81 5.62 -5.88
C VAL A 160 7.41 6.81 -5.01
N VAL A 161 6.14 6.92 -4.66
CA VAL A 161 5.67 7.93 -3.69
C VAL A 161 6.05 7.47 -2.29
N VAL A 162 6.80 8.28 -1.57
CA VAL A 162 7.30 7.96 -0.23
C VAL A 162 6.64 8.77 0.88
N ASP A 163 6.02 9.89 0.54
CA ASP A 163 5.35 10.80 1.49
C ASP A 163 4.38 11.72 0.75
N TRP A 164 3.64 12.54 1.51
CA TRP A 164 2.70 13.52 1.02
C TRP A 164 2.98 14.90 1.59
N THR A 165 2.89 15.92 0.73
CA THR A 165 2.96 17.32 1.15
C THR A 165 1.62 17.99 0.95
N ILE A 166 1.10 18.67 1.99
CA ILE A 166 -0.14 19.43 1.89
C ILE A 166 0.11 20.73 1.16
N LYS A 167 -0.61 20.96 0.05
CA LYS A 167 -0.53 22.18 -0.75
C LYS A 167 -1.90 22.83 -0.87
N LYS A 168 -1.95 24.14 -0.66
CA LYS A 168 -3.16 24.92 -0.96
C LYS A 168 -3.22 25.19 -2.46
N VAL A 169 -4.22 24.64 -3.10
CA VAL A 169 -4.48 24.83 -4.54
C VAL A 169 -5.59 25.86 -4.71
N ARG A 170 -5.38 26.79 -5.63
CA ARG A 170 -6.38 27.73 -6.10
C ARG A 170 -6.59 27.49 -7.59
N LYS A 171 -7.81 27.12 -7.96
CA LYS A 171 -8.18 26.84 -9.35
C LYS A 171 -9.31 27.79 -9.79
N GLU A 172 -9.11 28.47 -10.91
CA GLU A 172 -10.19 29.20 -11.57
C GLU A 172 -11.02 28.19 -12.40
N ILE A 173 -12.33 28.22 -12.18
CA ILE A 173 -13.28 27.36 -12.90
C ILE A 173 -14.07 28.27 -13.84
N GLU A 174 -13.88 28.10 -15.14
CA GLU A 174 -14.54 28.91 -16.17
C GLU A 174 -16.01 28.55 -16.42
N GLN A 175 -16.45 27.38 -15.97
CA GLN A 175 -17.85 26.94 -16.05
C GLN A 175 -18.25 26.10 -14.85
N ILE A 176 -19.48 26.29 -14.33
CA ILE A 176 -20.12 25.36 -13.41
C ILE A 176 -20.57 24.14 -14.23
N ASN A 177 -19.66 23.25 -14.52
CA ASN A 177 -20.07 21.88 -14.77
C ASN A 177 -20.38 21.28 -13.40
N TYR A 178 -21.61 20.78 -13.22
CA TYR A 178 -22.01 20.00 -12.05
C TYR A 178 -20.85 19.08 -11.68
N PRO A 179 -20.53 18.90 -10.39
CA PRO A 179 -19.44 18.05 -9.99
C PRO A 179 -19.70 16.67 -10.57
N ILE A 180 -19.04 16.37 -11.68
CA ILE A 180 -18.82 14.99 -12.10
C ILE A 180 -17.89 14.50 -11.02
N TYR A 181 -18.42 13.75 -10.06
CA TYR A 181 -17.57 12.97 -9.16
C TYR A 181 -16.58 12.27 -10.06
N PRO A 182 -15.27 12.44 -9.87
CA PRO A 182 -14.30 11.73 -10.69
C PRO A 182 -14.57 10.24 -10.49
N VAL A 183 -15.22 9.63 -11.46
CA VAL A 183 -15.26 8.19 -11.55
C VAL A 183 -13.84 7.82 -11.95
N TYR A 184 -13.06 7.41 -10.98
CA TYR A 184 -11.73 6.89 -11.23
C TYR A 184 -11.85 5.61 -12.05
N PHE A 185 -11.89 5.76 -13.37
CA PHE A 185 -11.73 4.65 -14.27
C PHE A 185 -10.30 4.14 -14.15
N GLY A 186 -10.16 3.01 -13.46
CA GLY A 186 -9.08 2.07 -13.67
C GLY A 186 -7.67 2.63 -13.65
N SER A 187 -7.31 3.44 -12.67
CA SER A 187 -5.89 3.59 -12.37
C SER A 187 -5.41 2.28 -11.76
N LYS A 188 -4.27 1.79 -12.20
CA LYS A 188 -3.59 0.59 -11.70
C LYS A 188 -3.10 0.75 -10.25
N PHE A 189 -3.69 1.66 -9.49
CA PHE A 189 -3.31 1.98 -8.13
C PHE A 189 -4.12 1.12 -7.18
N THR A 190 -3.51 0.05 -6.72
CA THR A 190 -3.97 -0.65 -5.55
C THR A 190 -3.61 0.19 -4.33
N GLN A 191 -4.62 0.86 -3.80
CA GLN A 191 -4.51 1.51 -2.51
C GLN A 191 -4.28 0.42 -1.48
N PHE A 192 -3.15 0.44 -0.80
CA PHE A 192 -3.00 -0.26 0.46
C PHE A 192 -3.92 0.45 1.45
N SER A 193 -5.17 0.05 1.49
CA SER A 193 -6.07 0.46 2.55
C SER A 193 -5.62 -0.24 3.82
N LEU A 194 -4.83 0.43 4.63
CA LEU A 194 -4.95 0.23 6.05
C LEU A 194 -6.34 0.76 6.38
N SER A 195 -7.35 -0.11 6.39
CA SER A 195 -8.71 0.24 6.74
C SER A 195 -8.73 0.65 8.20
N ALA A 196 -8.50 1.93 8.46
CA ALA A 196 -9.06 2.54 9.64
C ALA A 196 -10.56 2.66 9.34
N ASP A 197 -11.34 1.93 10.09
CA ASP A 197 -12.79 1.89 10.08
C ASP A 197 -13.40 3.29 9.97
N ALA A 198 -13.96 3.65 8.82
CA ALA A 198 -14.76 4.84 8.63
C ALA A 198 -16.23 4.49 8.91
N GLY A 199 -16.50 4.13 10.16
CA GLY A 199 -17.86 4.09 10.70
C GLY A 199 -18.44 5.50 10.76
N THR A 200 -19.53 5.71 10.07
CA THR A 200 -20.35 6.92 10.13
C THR A 200 -20.83 7.24 11.55
N ASN A 201 -20.65 8.51 11.94
CA ASN A 201 -21.27 9.21 13.05
C ASN A 201 -20.72 8.96 14.47
N GLY A 202 -20.02 9.95 14.95
CA GLY A 202 -19.72 10.18 16.36
C GLY A 202 -18.24 10.47 16.58
N ALA A 203 -17.93 11.70 16.96
CA ALA A 203 -16.62 12.09 17.44
C ALA A 203 -16.24 11.24 18.66
N GLN A 204 -15.65 10.10 18.40
CA GLN A 204 -14.92 9.33 19.39
C GLN A 204 -13.53 9.16 18.82
N GLN A 205 -12.58 9.80 19.47
CA GLN A 205 -11.16 9.64 19.28
C GLN A 205 -10.87 8.14 19.46
N SER A 206 -10.95 7.38 18.37
CA SER A 206 -10.52 5.99 18.38
C SER A 206 -9.02 6.02 18.55
N THR A 207 -8.56 5.66 19.75
CA THR A 207 -7.21 5.12 19.92
C THR A 207 -7.01 4.10 18.79
N PRO A 208 -5.88 4.13 18.06
CA PRO A 208 -5.62 3.09 17.08
C PRO A 208 -5.73 1.77 17.82
N ALA A 209 -6.76 0.99 17.49
CA ALA A 209 -6.83 -0.38 17.97
C ALA A 209 -5.51 -1.00 17.56
N GLY A 210 -4.76 -1.51 18.55
CA GLY A 210 -3.49 -2.13 18.27
C GLY A 210 -3.70 -3.14 17.16
N ILE A 211 -3.00 -2.95 16.03
CA ILE A 211 -2.94 -3.91 14.95
C ILE A 211 -2.11 -5.08 15.48
N GLY A 212 -2.65 -5.74 16.46
CA GLY A 212 -2.19 -7.01 16.99
C GLY A 212 -2.86 -8.08 16.17
N GLY A 213 -2.21 -8.57 15.16
CA GLY A 213 -2.71 -9.69 14.38
C GLY A 213 -2.40 -9.49 12.92
N SER A 214 -1.36 -10.16 12.53
CA SER A 214 -1.19 -10.82 11.25
C SER A 214 -1.81 -10.12 10.04
N MET A 215 -1.23 -9.00 9.64
CA MET A 215 -1.34 -8.57 8.24
C MET A 215 -0.35 -9.38 7.37
N ALA A 216 -0.20 -10.68 7.67
CA ALA A 216 0.68 -11.56 6.92
C ALA A 216 0.12 -11.75 5.52
N ARG A 217 0.80 -11.23 4.52
CA ARG A 217 0.53 -11.43 3.10
C ARG A 217 1.56 -12.35 2.45
N PHE A 218 2.62 -12.67 3.18
CA PHE A 218 3.70 -13.54 2.76
C PHE A 218 3.71 -14.84 3.55
N GLY A 219 3.91 -15.96 2.85
CA GLY A 219 4.07 -17.28 3.43
C GLY A 219 5.04 -18.11 2.64
N LEU A 220 5.54 -19.20 3.24
CA LEU A 220 6.47 -20.13 2.61
C LEU A 220 5.86 -21.53 2.52
N ILE A 221 5.99 -22.16 1.34
CA ILE A 221 5.80 -23.59 1.12
C ILE A 221 7.02 -24.12 0.38
N GLY A 222 7.81 -24.94 1.05
CA GLY A 222 9.05 -25.48 0.48
C GLY A 222 10.02 -24.39 0.02
N ASN A 223 10.26 -24.32 -1.27
CA ASN A 223 11.12 -23.31 -1.89
C ASN A 223 10.34 -22.14 -2.48
N HIS A 224 9.06 -22.02 -2.21
CA HIS A 224 8.21 -21.00 -2.80
C HIS A 224 7.78 -19.96 -1.76
N LEU A 225 7.90 -18.68 -2.11
CA LEU A 225 7.26 -17.60 -1.42
C LEU A 225 5.90 -17.36 -2.08
N LEU A 226 4.86 -17.54 -1.30
CA LEU A 226 3.50 -17.20 -1.69
C LEU A 226 3.20 -15.80 -1.16
N ALA A 227 2.73 -14.93 -2.04
CA ALA A 227 2.32 -13.58 -1.66
C ALA A 227 0.92 -13.29 -2.18
N VAL A 228 0.19 -12.42 -1.48
CA VAL A 228 -1.10 -11.90 -1.94
C VAL A 228 -1.14 -10.38 -1.80
N ASP A 229 -1.79 -9.74 -2.73
CA ASP A 229 -2.27 -8.37 -2.57
C ASP A 229 -3.81 -8.36 -2.41
N ASN A 230 -4.45 -7.25 -2.65
CA ASN A 230 -5.90 -7.13 -2.51
C ASN A 230 -6.71 -8.11 -3.39
N SER A 231 -6.14 -8.59 -4.51
CA SER A 231 -6.87 -9.42 -5.49
C SER A 231 -6.01 -10.43 -6.26
N THR A 232 -4.71 -10.43 -6.03
CA THR A 232 -3.75 -11.19 -6.81
C THR A 232 -2.94 -12.11 -5.92
N TYR A 233 -2.70 -13.31 -6.40
CA TYR A 233 -1.79 -14.30 -5.85
C TYR A 233 -0.49 -14.31 -6.66
N TYR A 234 0.62 -14.41 -5.96
CA TYR A 234 1.97 -14.50 -6.51
C TYR A 234 2.64 -15.77 -5.96
N ASN A 235 3.24 -16.56 -6.83
CA ASN A 235 4.16 -17.61 -6.47
C ASN A 235 5.56 -17.26 -6.99
N ILE A 236 6.53 -17.18 -6.09
CA ILE A 236 7.90 -16.79 -6.37
C ILE A 236 8.81 -17.94 -5.95
N ASP A 237 9.56 -18.47 -6.92
CA ASP A 237 10.56 -19.52 -6.67
C ASP A 237 11.79 -18.92 -5.96
N LEU A 238 12.15 -19.53 -4.84
CA LEU A 238 13.31 -19.23 -4.02
C LEU A 238 14.33 -20.37 -4.01
N THR A 239 14.30 -21.25 -4.99
CA THR A 239 15.30 -22.34 -5.11
C THR A 239 16.70 -21.77 -5.19
N ASN A 240 16.88 -20.69 -5.96
CA ASN A 240 18.08 -19.87 -5.88
C ASN A 240 17.80 -18.65 -4.99
N ALA A 241 18.31 -18.69 -3.76
CA ALA A 241 18.04 -17.70 -2.74
C ALA A 241 18.45 -16.24 -3.14
N THR A 242 19.46 -16.11 -4.00
CA THR A 242 19.97 -14.81 -4.48
C THR A 242 19.42 -14.41 -5.85
N SER A 243 18.58 -15.25 -6.45
CA SER A 243 17.95 -14.99 -7.75
C SER A 243 16.51 -15.50 -7.75
N PRO A 244 15.62 -14.89 -6.94
CA PRO A 244 14.21 -15.25 -6.92
C PRO A 244 13.56 -14.98 -8.27
N SER A 245 12.59 -15.81 -8.67
CA SER A 245 11.87 -15.63 -9.92
C SER A 245 10.37 -15.78 -9.74
N LEU A 246 9.61 -14.90 -10.40
CA LEU A 246 8.15 -14.99 -10.42
C LEU A 246 7.72 -16.14 -11.35
N GLU A 247 7.04 -17.15 -10.80
CA GLU A 247 6.53 -18.28 -11.57
C GLU A 247 5.05 -18.10 -11.92
N THR A 248 4.25 -17.61 -10.96
CA THR A 248 2.81 -17.43 -11.15
C THR A 248 2.36 -16.08 -10.61
N LYS A 249 1.51 -15.42 -11.41
CA LYS A 249 0.75 -14.24 -11.02
C LYS A 249 -0.66 -14.40 -11.55
N THR A 250 -1.65 -14.56 -10.67
CA THR A 250 -3.03 -14.80 -11.06
C THR A 250 -4.02 -14.08 -10.15
N GLY A 251 -5.11 -13.63 -10.74
CA GLY A 251 -6.25 -13.12 -9.96
C GLY A 251 -6.85 -14.23 -9.10
N ILE A 252 -7.14 -13.96 -7.85
CA ILE A 252 -7.63 -14.96 -6.92
C ILE A 252 -8.98 -14.58 -6.32
N SER A 253 -9.10 -13.40 -5.70
CA SER A 253 -10.31 -12.90 -5.06
C SER A 253 -10.26 -11.38 -4.92
N TRP A 254 -11.21 -10.79 -4.20
CA TRP A 254 -11.26 -9.35 -3.91
C TRP A 254 -11.24 -9.08 -2.41
N GLY A 255 -10.63 -7.96 -2.03
CA GLY A 255 -10.64 -7.50 -0.64
C GLY A 255 -9.76 -8.34 0.28
N ILE A 256 -8.75 -9.04 -0.25
CA ILE A 256 -7.83 -9.85 0.56
C ILE A 256 -6.97 -8.94 1.42
N GLU A 257 -7.00 -9.18 2.73
CA GLU A 257 -6.24 -8.43 3.73
C GLU A 257 -5.13 -9.27 4.36
N THR A 258 -5.41 -10.56 4.58
CA THR A 258 -4.48 -11.46 5.28
C THR A 258 -4.39 -12.81 4.58
N MET A 259 -3.27 -13.49 4.80
CA MET A 259 -3.03 -14.87 4.37
C MET A 259 -2.48 -15.68 5.50
N PHE A 260 -2.99 -16.89 5.69
CA PHE A 260 -2.45 -17.89 6.60
C PHE A 260 -2.28 -19.24 5.87
N LEU A 261 -1.14 -19.88 6.08
CA LEU A 261 -0.85 -21.21 5.51
C LEU A 261 -0.90 -22.28 6.59
N SER A 262 -1.60 -23.38 6.32
CA SER A 262 -1.61 -24.57 7.16
C SER A 262 -1.46 -25.82 6.28
N GLY A 263 -0.27 -26.40 6.25
CA GLY A 263 0.07 -27.45 5.28
C GLY A 263 -0.13 -26.95 3.84
N ASN A 264 -0.88 -27.69 3.05
CA ASN A 264 -1.21 -27.34 1.66
C ASN A 264 -2.49 -26.51 1.54
N THR A 265 -2.97 -25.93 2.63
CA THR A 265 -4.18 -25.10 2.63
C THR A 265 -3.81 -23.65 2.91
N MET A 266 -4.31 -22.77 2.03
CA MET A 266 -4.17 -21.33 2.16
C MET A 266 -5.53 -20.73 2.55
N PHE A 267 -5.53 -19.97 3.63
CA PHE A 267 -6.68 -19.22 4.14
C PHE A 267 -6.46 -17.74 3.85
N LEU A 268 -7.41 -17.11 3.19
CA LEU A 268 -7.39 -15.69 2.84
C LEU A 268 -8.49 -14.98 3.60
N GLY A 269 -8.11 -14.08 4.50
CA GLY A 269 -9.05 -13.21 5.22
C GLY A 269 -9.37 -11.96 4.43
N SER A 270 -10.61 -11.52 4.51
CA SER A 270 -11.13 -10.32 3.85
C SER A 270 -12.14 -9.61 4.76
N GLN A 271 -12.59 -8.42 4.39
CA GLN A 271 -13.60 -7.66 5.14
C GLN A 271 -14.96 -8.38 5.25
N ASN A 272 -15.23 -9.35 4.39
CA ASN A 272 -16.52 -10.02 4.31
C ASN A 272 -16.43 -11.53 4.63
N GLY A 273 -15.30 -11.97 5.14
CA GLY A 273 -15.11 -13.38 5.49
C GLY A 273 -13.79 -13.96 5.03
N MET A 274 -13.74 -15.29 5.05
CA MET A 274 -12.54 -16.07 4.76
C MET A 274 -12.76 -16.92 3.52
N GLN A 275 -11.74 -17.08 2.70
CA GLN A 275 -11.70 -17.99 1.57
C GLN A 275 -10.59 -19.03 1.77
N VAL A 276 -10.82 -20.23 1.29
CA VAL A 276 -9.93 -21.38 1.48
C VAL A 276 -9.52 -21.93 0.12
N TYR A 277 -8.22 -22.10 -0.07
CA TYR A 277 -7.62 -22.63 -1.29
C TYR A 277 -6.71 -23.81 -0.99
N ASN A 278 -6.66 -24.80 -1.88
CA ASN A 278 -5.61 -25.79 -1.93
C ASN A 278 -4.41 -25.21 -2.70
N VAL A 279 -3.22 -25.33 -2.12
CA VAL A 279 -1.93 -24.89 -2.67
C VAL A 279 -0.91 -26.05 -2.67
N GLU A 280 -1.36 -27.29 -2.80
CA GLU A 280 -0.49 -28.45 -3.04
C GLU A 280 0.34 -28.25 -4.31
N ASP A 281 -0.30 -27.76 -5.37
CA ASP A 281 0.38 -27.17 -6.51
C ASP A 281 0.39 -25.64 -6.33
N VAL A 282 1.51 -25.11 -5.86
CA VAL A 282 1.69 -23.67 -5.62
C VAL A 282 1.62 -22.82 -6.90
N THR A 283 1.75 -23.42 -8.08
CA THR A 283 1.61 -22.71 -9.35
C THR A 283 0.15 -22.53 -9.76
N LYS A 284 -0.76 -23.31 -9.15
CA LYS A 284 -2.18 -23.34 -9.51
C LYS A 284 -3.08 -23.47 -8.28
N PRO A 285 -3.23 -22.42 -7.46
CA PRO A 285 -4.11 -22.46 -6.31
C PRO A 285 -5.54 -22.79 -6.73
N THR A 286 -6.18 -23.75 -6.06
CA THR A 286 -7.54 -24.17 -6.36
C THR A 286 -8.47 -23.84 -5.20
N TYR A 287 -9.59 -23.17 -5.53
CA TYR A 287 -10.62 -22.78 -4.55
C TYR A 287 -11.26 -24.05 -3.95
N ILE A 288 -11.40 -24.05 -2.61
CA ILE A 288 -12.08 -25.11 -1.86
C ILE A 288 -13.43 -24.63 -1.35
N SER A 289 -13.44 -23.53 -0.57
CA SER A 289 -14.64 -23.07 0.11
C SER A 289 -14.47 -21.63 0.59
N ASN A 290 -15.55 -21.05 1.09
CA ASN A 290 -15.56 -19.75 1.76
C ASN A 290 -16.46 -19.78 3.00
N PHE A 291 -16.20 -18.85 3.89
CA PHE A 291 -17.04 -18.52 5.02
C PHE A 291 -17.35 -17.03 4.98
N TRP A 292 -18.64 -16.69 4.93
CA TRP A 292 -19.09 -15.30 4.86
C TRP A 292 -19.63 -14.84 6.23
N HIS A 293 -19.33 -13.62 6.60
CA HIS A 293 -19.93 -12.96 7.76
C HIS A 293 -20.17 -11.47 7.46
N ALA A 294 -20.88 -10.78 8.38
CA ALA A 294 -21.03 -9.34 8.31
C ALA A 294 -19.67 -8.65 8.60
N THR A 295 -19.47 -7.48 8.00
CA THR A 295 -18.26 -6.67 8.00
C THR A 295 -17.37 -6.76 9.25
N GLY A 296 -16.12 -7.16 9.06
CA GLY A 296 -15.07 -7.22 10.07
C GLY A 296 -13.72 -7.47 9.40
N CYS A 297 -12.63 -7.11 10.06
CA CYS A 297 -11.28 -7.49 9.60
C CYS A 297 -10.98 -8.88 10.17
N ASP A 298 -10.70 -9.86 9.31
CA ASP A 298 -10.44 -11.24 9.73
C ASP A 298 -8.97 -11.62 9.58
N PRO A 299 -8.18 -11.48 10.65
CA PRO A 299 -6.97 -12.26 10.75
C PRO A 299 -7.34 -13.73 10.90
N VAL A 300 -6.93 -14.57 9.96
CA VAL A 300 -7.15 -16.02 10.08
C VAL A 300 -5.94 -16.66 10.75
N VAL A 301 -6.19 -17.43 11.79
CA VAL A 301 -5.21 -18.31 12.42
C VAL A 301 -5.79 -19.72 12.50
N VAL A 302 -5.01 -20.73 12.11
CA VAL A 302 -5.45 -22.12 12.19
C VAL A 302 -4.68 -22.85 13.27
N GLN A 303 -5.43 -23.48 14.17
CA GLN A 303 -4.89 -24.33 15.21
C GLN A 303 -5.78 -25.58 15.40
N ASN A 304 -5.18 -26.76 15.51
CA ASN A 304 -5.91 -28.00 15.79
C ASN A 304 -7.13 -28.22 14.89
N ASN A 305 -6.98 -28.04 13.58
CA ASN A 305 -8.04 -28.23 12.57
C ASN A 305 -9.22 -27.26 12.67
N ARG A 306 -9.02 -26.11 13.33
CA ARG A 306 -10.02 -25.01 13.41
C ARG A 306 -9.39 -23.72 12.94
N ALA A 307 -10.11 -22.97 12.11
CA ALA A 307 -9.79 -21.60 11.74
C ALA A 307 -10.50 -20.65 12.71
N TYR A 308 -9.78 -19.61 13.15
CA TYR A 308 -10.26 -18.59 14.08
C TYR A 308 -10.10 -17.22 13.45
#